data_9c1ff1f09e0aca8a4c14337f57655ff3
#
_entry.id   9c1ff1f09e0aca8a4c14337f57655ff3
#
_cell.length_a   1.000
_cell.length_b   1.000
_cell.length_c   1.000
_cell.angle_alpha   90.00
_cell.angle_beta   90.00
_cell.angle_gamma   90.00
#
_symmetry.space_group_name_H-M   'P 1'
#
loop_
_entity.id
_entity.type
_entity.pdbx_description
1 polymer ?
#
loop_
_entity_poly.entity_id
_entity_poly.type
_entity_poly.pdbx_seq_one_letter_code
_entity_poly.pdbx_strand_id
1 'polypeptide(L)'
;MTELVLDAFVTAVIVASDYEEMDRIYLKNRVMSRIGEEGLEAPAHQADLIALKDQLVEIAVANSKIQDSMAAKDSLGAELMDWITPSPSQVNHRFWETYRQSKEDAIADFYALSKRNDYIKVKAIAQNIAFEAETPYGSLEITINLSKPEKDPKDIAAAKLAKASHYPACQLCFENEGYQGRLDHPARANHRIIRFDMDGHDWGFQYSPYAYFNEHCIFLDSQHVPMAISRKTFERLLTIVETFPGYFAGSNADLPIVGGSILTHDHYQGGRHTFPMELAPVEESFSVEGFEAVSVGIVNWPMSVLRLQSDNKEELINLADHILTAWRGYSDPAVQVIATSDGQPHHTITPIARIRDGHYELDLVLRDNQTSPEHPDGIYHPHADVQHIKKENIGLIEVMGLAILPPRLKEELKQVQDYLLGRESTVATYHQPWADDLKATNPAITDEAEAEALVRESVGQIFARVLEDAGVYKRTAEGQAAFRRFVATL
;
A
#
# COMPACT_ATOMS: atom_id res chain seq x y z
N MET A 1 -22.97 -8.94 -37.43
CA MET A 1 -22.08 -10.09 -37.15
C MET A 1 -21.36 -9.78 -35.86
N THR A 2 -21.30 -10.74 -34.96
CA THR A 2 -20.52 -10.58 -33.70
C THR A 2 -19.05 -10.59 -34.08
N GLU A 3 -18.30 -9.61 -33.64
CA GLU A 3 -16.86 -9.53 -33.92
C GLU A 3 -16.14 -10.68 -33.17
N LEU A 4 -15.13 -11.27 -33.82
CA LEU A 4 -14.35 -12.35 -33.24
C LEU A 4 -13.34 -11.81 -32.23
N VAL A 5 -13.05 -12.56 -31.17
CA VAL A 5 -12.16 -12.13 -30.09
C VAL A 5 -10.78 -11.69 -30.57
N LEU A 6 -10.19 -12.43 -31.51
CA LEU A 6 -8.88 -12.08 -32.12
C LEU A 6 -8.94 -10.74 -32.84
N ASP A 7 -9.98 -10.54 -33.67
CA ASP A 7 -10.12 -9.32 -34.46
C ASP A 7 -10.40 -8.11 -33.57
N ALA A 8 -11.27 -8.26 -32.58
CA ALA A 8 -11.58 -7.24 -31.60
C ALA A 8 -10.33 -6.83 -30.78
N PHE A 9 -9.56 -7.81 -30.29
CA PHE A 9 -8.34 -7.52 -29.55
C PHE A 9 -7.30 -6.79 -30.41
N VAL A 10 -7.03 -7.26 -31.62
CA VAL A 10 -6.06 -6.62 -32.54
C VAL A 10 -6.52 -5.21 -32.91
N THR A 11 -7.83 -5.00 -33.15
CA THR A 11 -8.39 -3.67 -33.39
C THR A 11 -8.13 -2.75 -32.17
N ALA A 12 -8.39 -3.23 -30.96
CA ALA A 12 -8.17 -2.48 -29.74
C ALA A 12 -6.67 -2.15 -29.52
N VAL A 13 -5.76 -3.08 -29.86
CA VAL A 13 -4.31 -2.84 -29.81
C VAL A 13 -3.91 -1.72 -30.77
N ILE A 14 -4.36 -1.75 -32.05
CA ILE A 14 -4.06 -0.72 -33.03
C ILE A 14 -4.55 0.65 -32.56
N VAL A 15 -5.77 0.73 -32.02
CA VAL A 15 -6.34 1.98 -31.52
C VAL A 15 -5.58 2.54 -30.32
N ALA A 16 -5.03 1.67 -29.47
CA ALA A 16 -4.40 2.04 -28.21
C ALA A 16 -2.87 2.21 -28.26
N SER A 17 -2.25 1.97 -29.40
CA SER A 17 -0.78 1.96 -29.57
C SER A 17 -0.32 2.71 -30.82
N ASP A 18 0.99 2.66 -31.09
CA ASP A 18 1.60 3.19 -32.32
C ASP A 18 1.53 2.22 -33.52
N TYR A 19 0.85 1.07 -33.37
CA TYR A 19 0.58 0.17 -34.50
C TYR A 19 -0.47 0.76 -35.42
N GLU A 20 -0.32 0.46 -36.74
CA GLU A 20 -1.23 0.92 -37.79
C GLU A 20 -2.05 -0.24 -38.36
N GLU A 21 -3.06 0.07 -39.20
CA GLU A 21 -3.89 -0.94 -39.85
C GLU A 21 -3.05 -1.93 -40.69
N MET A 22 -1.91 -1.48 -41.23
CA MET A 22 -0.96 -2.33 -41.95
C MET A 22 -0.39 -3.45 -41.09
N ASP A 23 -0.32 -3.26 -39.75
CA ASP A 23 0.25 -4.23 -38.79
C ASP A 23 -0.75 -5.31 -38.37
N ARG A 24 -2.01 -5.24 -38.81
CA ARG A 24 -3.10 -6.12 -38.37
C ARG A 24 -2.75 -7.61 -38.52
N ILE A 25 -2.24 -8.01 -39.69
CA ILE A 25 -1.88 -9.41 -39.95
C ILE A 25 -0.71 -9.85 -39.08
N TYR A 26 0.28 -8.98 -38.92
CA TYR A 26 1.43 -9.22 -38.04
C TYR A 26 0.99 -9.43 -36.59
N LEU A 27 0.11 -8.58 -36.06
CA LEU A 27 -0.44 -8.70 -34.74
C LEU A 27 -1.26 -9.98 -34.55
N LYS A 28 -2.15 -10.31 -35.50
CA LYS A 28 -2.91 -11.57 -35.48
C LYS A 28 -1.98 -12.79 -35.39
N ASN A 29 -0.92 -12.85 -36.19
CA ASN A 29 0.04 -13.94 -36.16
C ASN A 29 0.78 -14.02 -34.83
N ARG A 30 1.10 -12.89 -34.19
CA ARG A 30 1.72 -12.85 -32.86
C ARG A 30 0.76 -13.37 -31.79
N VAL A 31 -0.50 -12.98 -31.79
CA VAL A 31 -1.51 -13.51 -30.86
C VAL A 31 -1.60 -15.03 -31.05
N MET A 32 -1.84 -15.51 -32.27
CA MET A 32 -1.96 -16.94 -32.56
C MET A 32 -0.74 -17.75 -32.10
N SER A 33 0.46 -17.21 -32.27
CA SER A 33 1.69 -17.90 -31.79
C SER A 33 1.71 -18.12 -30.28
N ARG A 34 1.07 -17.25 -29.51
CA ARG A 34 1.00 -17.30 -28.03
C ARG A 34 -0.14 -18.16 -27.51
N ILE A 35 -1.31 -18.07 -28.16
CA ILE A 35 -2.53 -18.71 -27.64
C ILE A 35 -2.98 -19.93 -28.44
N GLY A 36 -2.39 -20.21 -29.58
CA GLY A 36 -2.81 -21.26 -30.52
C GLY A 36 -3.85 -20.76 -31.52
N GLU A 37 -4.24 -21.64 -32.44
CA GLU A 37 -5.14 -21.31 -33.55
C GLU A 37 -6.59 -21.75 -33.31
N GLU A 38 -6.83 -22.59 -32.30
CA GLU A 38 -8.18 -23.06 -31.95
C GLU A 38 -8.90 -22.05 -31.05
N GLY A 39 -10.20 -21.88 -31.25
CA GLY A 39 -11.05 -21.01 -30.46
C GLY A 39 -11.00 -19.53 -30.81
N LEU A 40 -10.23 -19.14 -31.83
CA LEU A 40 -10.09 -17.74 -32.25
C LEU A 40 -11.35 -17.17 -32.89
N GLU A 41 -12.23 -18.05 -33.39
CA GLU A 41 -13.56 -17.75 -33.92
C GLU A 41 -14.60 -17.48 -32.82
N ALA A 42 -14.25 -17.63 -31.55
CA ALA A 42 -15.15 -17.30 -30.46
C ALA A 42 -15.57 -15.83 -30.53
N PRO A 43 -16.87 -15.53 -30.31
CA PRO A 43 -17.31 -14.15 -30.31
C PRO A 43 -16.68 -13.37 -29.13
N ALA A 44 -16.35 -12.11 -29.38
CA ALA A 44 -15.91 -11.20 -28.32
C ALA A 44 -17.08 -10.95 -27.36
N HIS A 45 -16.89 -11.25 -26.08
CA HIS A 45 -17.93 -11.04 -25.06
C HIS A 45 -18.05 -9.57 -24.65
N GLN A 46 -16.96 -8.83 -24.73
CA GLN A 46 -16.90 -7.39 -24.41
C GLN A 46 -15.89 -6.70 -25.34
N ALA A 47 -16.08 -5.41 -25.58
CA ALA A 47 -15.17 -4.59 -26.38
C ALA A 47 -14.00 -3.98 -25.56
N ASP A 48 -14.03 -4.11 -24.23
CA ASP A 48 -12.98 -3.65 -23.34
C ASP A 48 -11.71 -4.50 -23.53
N LEU A 49 -10.59 -3.83 -23.77
CA LEU A 49 -9.29 -4.47 -24.08
C LEU A 49 -8.85 -5.47 -22.99
N ILE A 50 -9.08 -5.15 -21.73
CA ILE A 50 -8.72 -6.04 -20.59
C ILE A 50 -9.59 -7.30 -20.62
N ALA A 51 -10.88 -7.17 -20.92
CA ALA A 51 -11.77 -8.33 -21.06
C ALA A 51 -11.41 -9.20 -22.26
N LEU A 52 -11.04 -8.59 -23.39
CA LEU A 52 -10.55 -9.32 -24.56
C LEU A 52 -9.24 -10.07 -24.26
N LYS A 53 -8.30 -9.42 -23.55
CA LYS A 53 -7.07 -10.06 -23.07
C LYS A 53 -7.40 -11.26 -22.15
N ASP A 54 -8.32 -11.11 -21.20
CA ASP A 54 -8.74 -12.20 -20.31
C ASP A 54 -9.30 -13.39 -21.11
N GLN A 55 -10.14 -13.12 -22.12
CA GLN A 55 -10.70 -14.16 -23.00
C GLN A 55 -9.60 -14.88 -23.82
N LEU A 56 -8.59 -14.16 -24.33
CA LEU A 56 -7.46 -14.75 -25.03
C LEU A 56 -6.58 -15.62 -24.10
N VAL A 57 -6.41 -15.23 -22.86
CA VAL A 57 -5.68 -16.01 -21.85
C VAL A 57 -6.40 -17.33 -21.57
N GLU A 58 -7.74 -17.33 -21.44
CA GLU A 58 -8.50 -18.58 -21.27
C GLU A 58 -8.43 -19.48 -22.51
N ILE A 59 -8.43 -18.93 -23.70
CA ILE A 59 -8.18 -19.70 -24.96
C ILE A 59 -6.78 -20.34 -24.93
N ALA A 60 -5.76 -19.63 -24.46
CA ALA A 60 -4.40 -20.19 -24.34
C ALA A 60 -4.35 -21.36 -23.36
N VAL A 61 -5.08 -21.31 -22.26
CA VAL A 61 -5.22 -22.43 -21.30
C VAL A 61 -5.91 -23.62 -21.99
N ALA A 62 -7.05 -23.39 -22.65
CA ALA A 62 -7.79 -24.43 -23.35
C ALA A 62 -6.94 -25.12 -24.43
N ASN A 63 -6.09 -24.35 -25.13
CA ASN A 63 -5.16 -24.84 -26.15
C ASN A 63 -3.87 -25.45 -25.56
N SER A 64 -3.76 -25.56 -24.24
CA SER A 64 -2.56 -26.05 -23.55
C SER A 64 -1.26 -25.30 -23.93
N LYS A 65 -1.38 -24.02 -24.31
CA LYS A 65 -0.23 -23.15 -24.60
C LYS A 65 0.41 -22.60 -23.33
N ILE A 66 -0.38 -22.45 -22.27
CA ILE A 66 0.06 -22.12 -20.94
C ILE A 66 -0.56 -23.08 -19.92
N GLN A 67 0.05 -23.21 -18.75
CA GLN A 67 -0.54 -23.95 -17.65
C GLN A 67 -1.75 -23.19 -17.08
N ASP A 68 -2.74 -23.93 -16.57
CA ASP A 68 -3.85 -23.34 -15.82
C ASP A 68 -3.39 -22.99 -14.40
N SER A 69 -2.54 -21.98 -14.31
CA SER A 69 -2.03 -21.41 -13.05
C SER A 69 -2.09 -19.90 -13.11
N MET A 70 -2.24 -19.27 -11.96
CA MET A 70 -2.31 -17.81 -11.87
C MET A 70 -1.06 -17.14 -12.46
N ALA A 71 0.13 -17.67 -12.11
CA ALA A 71 1.40 -17.12 -12.60
C ALA A 71 1.52 -17.17 -14.14
N ALA A 72 1.07 -18.26 -14.78
CA ALA A 72 1.11 -18.38 -16.23
C ALA A 72 0.09 -17.46 -16.91
N LYS A 73 -1.12 -17.34 -16.35
CA LYS A 73 -2.16 -16.41 -16.84
C LYS A 73 -1.71 -14.96 -16.71
N ASP A 74 -1.15 -14.56 -15.58
CA ASP A 74 -0.61 -13.21 -15.35
C ASP A 74 0.55 -12.90 -16.31
N SER A 75 1.44 -13.87 -16.55
CA SER A 75 2.57 -13.69 -17.46
C SER A 75 2.10 -13.43 -18.89
N LEU A 76 1.20 -14.27 -19.43
CA LEU A 76 0.65 -14.06 -20.77
C LEU A 76 -0.18 -12.78 -20.84
N GLY A 77 -1.00 -12.50 -19.84
CA GLY A 77 -1.79 -11.27 -19.77
C GLY A 77 -0.93 -10.02 -19.80
N ALA A 78 0.14 -9.98 -18.99
CA ALA A 78 1.10 -8.86 -18.98
C ALA A 78 1.82 -8.72 -20.34
N GLU A 79 2.20 -9.83 -20.99
CA GLU A 79 2.82 -9.81 -22.32
C GLU A 79 1.86 -9.25 -23.40
N LEU A 80 0.60 -9.65 -23.40
CA LEU A 80 -0.39 -9.13 -24.35
C LEU A 80 -0.62 -7.62 -24.15
N MET A 81 -0.65 -7.16 -22.90
CA MET A 81 -0.84 -5.75 -22.58
C MET A 81 0.42 -4.91 -22.81
N ASP A 82 1.61 -5.51 -22.85
CA ASP A 82 2.84 -4.82 -23.22
C ASP A 82 2.79 -4.26 -24.66
N TRP A 83 2.03 -4.89 -25.57
CA TRP A 83 1.91 -4.42 -26.96
C TRP A 83 1.24 -3.04 -27.09
N ILE A 84 0.47 -2.61 -26.12
CA ILE A 84 -0.08 -1.25 -26.06
C ILE A 84 0.74 -0.30 -25.21
N THR A 85 1.81 -0.80 -24.58
CA THR A 85 2.61 -0.05 -23.64
C THR A 85 3.87 0.48 -24.31
N PRO A 86 4.04 1.80 -24.48
CA PRO A 86 5.24 2.37 -25.10
C PRO A 86 6.51 1.93 -24.34
N SER A 87 7.65 1.94 -25.03
CA SER A 87 8.92 1.59 -24.42
C SER A 87 9.27 2.51 -23.22
N PRO A 88 10.13 2.06 -22.28
CA PRO A 88 10.53 2.89 -21.15
C PRO A 88 11.03 4.28 -21.52
N SER A 89 11.83 4.38 -22.60
CA SER A 89 12.33 5.66 -23.09
C SER A 89 11.23 6.57 -23.61
N GLN A 90 10.28 6.03 -24.38
CA GLN A 90 9.14 6.80 -24.90
C GLN A 90 8.26 7.33 -23.75
N VAL A 91 7.96 6.48 -22.74
CA VAL A 91 7.17 6.88 -21.57
C VAL A 91 7.88 7.98 -20.80
N ASN A 92 9.18 7.84 -20.54
CA ASN A 92 9.96 8.85 -19.83
C ASN A 92 10.07 10.17 -20.61
N HIS A 93 10.36 10.13 -21.91
CA HIS A 93 10.42 11.34 -22.73
C HIS A 93 9.08 12.08 -22.73
N ARG A 94 7.96 11.37 -22.96
CA ARG A 94 6.62 11.95 -22.95
C ARG A 94 6.28 12.53 -21.58
N PHE A 95 6.55 11.81 -20.50
CA PHE A 95 6.29 12.28 -19.15
C PHE A 95 6.99 13.60 -18.88
N TRP A 96 8.29 13.70 -19.12
CA TRP A 96 9.07 14.92 -18.84
C TRP A 96 8.81 16.06 -19.83
N GLU A 97 8.38 15.78 -21.05
CA GLU A 97 7.88 16.79 -21.97
C GLU A 97 6.57 17.41 -21.49
N THR A 98 5.59 16.58 -21.12
CA THR A 98 4.31 17.05 -20.56
C THR A 98 4.53 17.75 -19.22
N TYR A 99 5.40 17.22 -18.36
CA TYR A 99 5.69 17.78 -17.04
C TYR A 99 6.23 19.22 -17.09
N ARG A 100 7.01 19.57 -18.11
CA ARG A 100 7.47 20.95 -18.31
C ARG A 100 6.35 21.92 -18.63
N GLN A 101 5.21 21.45 -19.10
CA GLN A 101 4.04 22.25 -19.43
C GLN A 101 3.02 22.22 -18.29
N SER A 102 2.74 21.04 -17.75
CA SER A 102 1.83 20.78 -16.65
C SER A 102 2.28 19.53 -15.90
N LYS A 103 2.62 19.69 -14.62
CA LYS A 103 3.01 18.57 -13.75
C LYS A 103 1.83 17.61 -13.55
N GLU A 104 0.65 18.18 -13.35
CA GLU A 104 -0.60 17.46 -13.13
C GLU A 104 -0.97 16.58 -14.33
N ASP A 105 -0.84 17.10 -15.56
CA ASP A 105 -1.17 16.36 -16.77
C ASP A 105 -0.18 15.21 -16.99
N ALA A 106 1.11 15.41 -16.73
CA ALA A 106 2.10 14.34 -16.84
C ALA A 106 1.81 13.16 -15.89
N ILE A 107 1.45 13.48 -14.65
CA ILE A 107 1.08 12.49 -13.62
C ILE A 107 -0.21 11.78 -14.04
N ALA A 108 -1.24 12.52 -14.47
CA ALA A 108 -2.51 11.98 -14.91
C ALA A 108 -2.36 11.05 -16.14
N ASP A 109 -1.54 11.43 -17.12
CA ASP A 109 -1.25 10.64 -18.32
C ASP A 109 -0.56 9.32 -17.95
N PHE A 110 0.42 9.34 -17.05
CA PHE A 110 1.12 8.14 -16.60
C PHE A 110 0.20 7.22 -15.78
N TYR A 111 -0.67 7.80 -14.94
CA TYR A 111 -1.71 7.04 -14.22
C TYR A 111 -2.70 6.40 -15.18
N ALA A 112 -3.18 7.15 -16.17
CA ALA A 112 -4.08 6.64 -17.20
C ALA A 112 -3.46 5.50 -18.02
N LEU A 113 -2.18 5.62 -18.39
CA LEU A 113 -1.41 4.55 -19.04
C LEU A 113 -1.38 3.30 -18.18
N SER A 114 -1.01 3.44 -16.90
CA SER A 114 -0.85 2.33 -15.95
C SER A 114 -2.17 1.59 -15.66
N LYS A 115 -3.31 2.26 -15.79
CA LYS A 115 -4.65 1.63 -15.74
C LYS A 115 -5.01 0.96 -17.06
N ARG A 116 -4.79 1.65 -18.17
CA ARG A 116 -5.18 1.17 -19.52
C ARG A 116 -4.42 -0.09 -19.90
N ASN A 117 -3.14 -0.20 -19.54
CA ASN A 117 -2.30 -1.36 -19.85
C ASN A 117 -2.43 -2.50 -18.81
N ASP A 118 -3.44 -2.45 -17.92
CA ASP A 118 -3.70 -3.45 -16.87
C ASP A 118 -2.49 -3.71 -15.95
N TYR A 119 -1.59 -2.72 -15.80
CA TYR A 119 -0.57 -2.80 -14.76
C TYR A 119 -1.21 -2.57 -13.39
N ILE A 120 -2.00 -1.50 -13.24
CA ILE A 120 -2.89 -1.35 -12.08
C ILE A 120 -4.11 -2.25 -12.30
N LYS A 121 -4.31 -3.20 -11.41
CA LYS A 121 -5.36 -4.24 -11.51
C LYS A 121 -6.74 -3.69 -11.11
N VAL A 122 -7.24 -2.72 -11.89
CA VAL A 122 -8.48 -1.98 -11.58
C VAL A 122 -9.68 -2.91 -11.34
N LYS A 123 -9.85 -3.96 -12.14
CA LYS A 123 -10.94 -4.93 -11.96
C LYS A 123 -10.85 -5.69 -10.63
N ALA A 124 -9.64 -6.09 -10.24
CA ALA A 124 -9.43 -6.78 -8.96
C ALA A 124 -9.64 -5.82 -7.79
N ILE A 125 -9.11 -4.58 -7.89
CA ILE A 125 -9.25 -3.55 -6.86
C ILE A 125 -10.72 -3.20 -6.63
N ALA A 126 -11.55 -3.16 -7.68
CA ALA A 126 -12.99 -2.90 -7.56
C ALA A 126 -13.77 -3.97 -6.77
N GLN A 127 -13.16 -5.13 -6.49
CA GLN A 127 -13.76 -6.18 -5.67
C GLN A 127 -13.49 -5.99 -4.17
N ASN A 128 -12.57 -5.09 -3.79
CA ASN A 128 -12.30 -4.80 -2.39
C ASN A 128 -13.57 -4.30 -1.70
N ILE A 129 -13.74 -4.70 -0.44
CA ILE A 129 -14.83 -4.21 0.41
C ILE A 129 -14.26 -3.07 1.23
N ALA A 130 -14.75 -1.85 0.98
CA ALA A 130 -14.33 -0.65 1.68
C ALA A 130 -15.50 -0.02 2.43
N PHE A 131 -15.25 0.46 3.64
CA PHE A 131 -16.20 1.20 4.47
C PHE A 131 -15.46 2.09 5.46
N GLU A 132 -16.17 3.03 6.04
CA GLU A 132 -15.68 3.89 7.11
C GLU A 132 -16.31 3.47 8.44
N ALA A 133 -15.62 3.76 9.54
CA ALA A 133 -16.10 3.50 10.89
C ALA A 133 -15.70 4.67 11.81
N GLU A 134 -16.70 5.23 12.49
CA GLU A 134 -16.49 6.31 13.46
C GLU A 134 -15.77 5.81 14.71
N THR A 135 -14.78 6.56 15.17
CA THR A 135 -13.99 6.25 16.37
C THR A 135 -13.75 7.52 17.18
N PRO A 136 -13.21 7.40 18.42
CA PRO A 136 -12.81 8.59 19.20
C PRO A 136 -11.75 9.48 18.53
N TYR A 137 -11.10 8.96 17.46
CA TYR A 137 -10.04 9.65 16.70
C TYR A 137 -10.52 10.19 15.35
N GLY A 138 -11.82 10.12 15.09
CA GLY A 138 -12.45 10.41 13.81
C GLY A 138 -12.80 9.15 13.03
N SER A 139 -13.25 9.34 11.80
CA SER A 139 -13.63 8.25 10.90
C SER A 139 -12.39 7.53 10.38
N LEU A 140 -12.25 6.23 10.65
CA LEU A 140 -11.18 5.38 10.11
C LEU A 140 -11.66 4.68 8.84
N GLU A 141 -10.76 4.48 7.91
CA GLU A 141 -11.02 3.78 6.64
C GLU A 141 -10.66 2.29 6.80
N ILE A 142 -11.56 1.42 6.36
CA ILE A 142 -11.37 -0.03 6.45
C ILE A 142 -11.51 -0.64 5.06
N THR A 143 -10.50 -1.41 4.65
CA THR A 143 -10.52 -2.15 3.39
C THR A 143 -10.24 -3.63 3.64
N ILE A 144 -11.18 -4.51 3.28
CA ILE A 144 -10.92 -5.94 3.14
C ILE A 144 -10.36 -6.14 1.73
N ASN A 145 -9.08 -6.49 1.67
CA ASN A 145 -8.35 -6.55 0.42
C ASN A 145 -8.58 -7.90 -0.28
N LEU A 146 -9.38 -7.88 -1.35
CA LEU A 146 -9.65 -9.02 -2.21
C LEU A 146 -8.84 -8.97 -3.52
N SER A 147 -8.15 -7.87 -3.78
CA SER A 147 -7.44 -7.64 -5.06
C SER A 147 -6.13 -8.39 -5.18
N LYS A 148 -5.43 -8.62 -4.05
CA LYS A 148 -4.15 -9.32 -4.04
C LYS A 148 -4.42 -10.83 -4.00
N PRO A 149 -4.12 -11.57 -5.08
CA PRO A 149 -4.36 -13.00 -5.11
C PRO A 149 -3.54 -13.71 -4.04
N GLU A 150 -4.18 -14.64 -3.34
CA GLU A 150 -3.47 -15.59 -2.50
C GLU A 150 -2.69 -16.56 -3.40
N LYS A 151 -1.46 -16.88 -3.00
CA LYS A 151 -0.66 -17.85 -3.76
C LYS A 151 -1.32 -19.23 -3.68
N ASP A 152 -1.58 -19.86 -4.85
CA ASP A 152 -2.04 -21.24 -4.90
C ASP A 152 -1.02 -22.14 -4.18
N PRO A 153 -1.45 -23.03 -3.27
CA PRO A 153 -0.57 -24.03 -2.64
C PRO A 153 0.24 -24.86 -3.65
N LYS A 154 -0.30 -25.11 -4.85
CA LYS A 154 0.41 -25.81 -5.94
C LYS A 154 1.53 -24.94 -6.50
N ASP A 155 1.31 -23.64 -6.69
CA ASP A 155 2.33 -22.70 -7.15
C ASP A 155 3.43 -22.53 -6.10
N ILE A 156 3.10 -22.51 -4.81
CA ILE A 156 4.06 -22.48 -3.71
C ILE A 156 4.93 -23.75 -3.71
N ALA A 157 4.32 -24.92 -3.89
CA ALA A 157 5.03 -26.19 -3.96
C ALA A 157 5.96 -26.28 -5.19
N ALA A 158 5.47 -25.84 -6.36
CA ALA A 158 6.26 -25.79 -7.59
C ALA A 158 7.42 -24.78 -7.49
N ALA A 159 7.21 -23.63 -6.89
CA ALA A 159 8.25 -22.63 -6.66
C ALA A 159 9.40 -23.13 -5.78
N LYS A 160 9.11 -23.97 -4.78
CA LYS A 160 10.14 -24.61 -3.95
C LYS A 160 11.04 -25.59 -4.72
N LEU A 161 10.55 -26.16 -5.81
CA LEU A 161 11.30 -27.09 -6.68
C LEU A 161 12.00 -26.38 -7.84
N ALA A 162 11.65 -25.11 -8.11
CA ALA A 162 12.24 -24.31 -9.18
C ALA A 162 13.70 -23.93 -8.82
N LYS A 163 14.52 -23.75 -9.85
CA LYS A 163 15.87 -23.23 -9.67
C LYS A 163 15.81 -21.82 -9.11
N ALA A 164 16.50 -21.59 -7.99
CA ALA A 164 16.58 -20.26 -7.39
C ALA A 164 17.13 -19.22 -8.39
N SER A 165 16.48 -18.08 -8.45
CA SER A 165 16.92 -16.93 -9.24
C SER A 165 16.94 -15.70 -8.36
N HIS A 166 17.99 -14.88 -8.50
CA HIS A 166 18.14 -13.60 -7.80
C HIS A 166 17.88 -12.41 -8.73
N TYR A 167 17.26 -12.63 -9.88
CA TYR A 167 16.92 -11.60 -10.85
C TYR A 167 15.41 -11.62 -11.17
N PRO A 168 14.72 -10.49 -10.98
CA PRO A 168 15.10 -9.31 -10.19
C PRO A 168 15.38 -9.67 -8.72
N ALA A 169 16.21 -8.86 -8.02
CA ALA A 169 16.57 -9.14 -6.63
C ALA A 169 15.38 -8.97 -5.66
N CYS A 170 14.49 -8.00 -5.92
CA CYS A 170 13.22 -7.85 -5.22
C CYS A 170 12.15 -7.24 -6.14
N GLN A 171 10.92 -7.08 -5.63
CA GLN A 171 9.79 -6.55 -6.41
C GLN A 171 9.87 -5.04 -6.69
N LEU A 172 10.83 -4.32 -6.09
CA LEU A 172 11.05 -2.89 -6.28
C LEU A 172 12.23 -2.57 -7.21
N CYS A 173 13.07 -3.56 -7.57
CA CYS A 173 14.20 -3.31 -8.44
C CYS A 173 13.77 -2.84 -9.84
N PHE A 174 14.55 -1.96 -10.48
CA PHE A 174 14.32 -1.49 -11.85
C PHE A 174 14.25 -2.62 -12.86
N GLU A 175 14.91 -3.74 -12.59
CA GLU A 175 14.89 -4.97 -13.40
C GLU A 175 13.51 -5.61 -13.51
N ASN A 176 12.53 -5.15 -12.73
CA ASN A 176 11.13 -5.56 -12.91
C ASN A 176 10.51 -4.95 -14.17
N GLU A 177 11.00 -3.81 -14.66
CA GLU A 177 10.45 -3.17 -15.87
C GLU A 177 10.62 -4.07 -17.09
N GLY A 178 9.52 -4.56 -17.66
CA GLY A 178 9.53 -5.50 -18.77
C GLY A 178 9.77 -6.97 -18.40
N TYR A 179 9.86 -7.30 -17.09
CA TYR A 179 10.15 -8.67 -16.66
C TYR A 179 8.96 -9.62 -16.90
N GLN A 180 9.24 -10.79 -17.51
CA GLN A 180 8.20 -11.74 -17.91
C GLN A 180 7.53 -12.49 -16.74
N GLY A 181 8.14 -12.44 -15.56
CA GLY A 181 7.65 -13.19 -14.40
C GLY A 181 8.19 -14.62 -14.31
N ARG A 182 7.95 -15.25 -13.18
CA ARG A 182 8.19 -16.66 -12.86
C ARG A 182 7.29 -17.08 -11.71
N LEU A 183 7.27 -18.36 -11.34
CA LEU A 183 6.38 -18.92 -10.30
C LEU A 183 6.42 -18.18 -8.95
N ASP A 184 7.58 -17.68 -8.54
CA ASP A 184 7.79 -16.99 -7.26
C ASP A 184 7.94 -15.46 -7.40
N HIS A 185 7.90 -14.92 -8.63
CA HIS A 185 8.05 -13.50 -8.89
C HIS A 185 7.03 -13.02 -9.96
N PRO A 186 6.26 -11.96 -9.70
CA PRO A 186 5.17 -11.56 -10.58
C PRO A 186 5.64 -11.07 -11.94
N ALA A 187 4.78 -11.25 -12.94
CA ALA A 187 4.99 -10.69 -14.26
C ALA A 187 4.89 -9.16 -14.26
N ARG A 188 5.75 -8.51 -15.05
CA ARG A 188 5.89 -7.05 -15.13
C ARG A 188 6.19 -6.58 -16.57
N ALA A 189 5.81 -7.35 -17.60
CA ALA A 189 6.05 -6.99 -19.01
C ALA A 189 5.49 -5.60 -19.35
N ASN A 190 4.27 -5.31 -18.89
CA ASN A 190 3.56 -4.05 -19.07
C ASN A 190 3.91 -2.96 -18.04
N HIS A 191 4.89 -3.20 -17.15
CA HIS A 191 5.33 -2.23 -16.16
C HIS A 191 6.25 -1.17 -16.73
N ARG A 192 6.07 0.08 -16.29
CA ARG A 192 6.97 1.21 -16.62
C ARG A 192 7.30 2.01 -15.37
N ILE A 193 8.51 2.59 -15.38
CA ILE A 193 9.06 3.39 -14.29
C ILE A 193 9.45 4.76 -14.87
N ILE A 194 8.94 5.83 -14.28
CA ILE A 194 9.44 7.18 -14.54
C ILE A 194 10.72 7.38 -13.75
N ARG A 195 11.78 7.74 -14.43
CA ARG A 195 13.09 7.99 -13.83
C ARG A 195 13.29 9.47 -13.58
N PHE A 196 13.79 9.81 -12.39
CA PHE A 196 14.10 11.18 -12.01
C PHE A 196 15.33 11.23 -11.11
N ASP A 197 15.98 12.39 -11.07
CA ASP A 197 17.09 12.63 -10.15
C ASP A 197 16.57 13.08 -8.79
N MET A 198 17.12 12.52 -7.72
CA MET A 198 16.94 12.98 -6.36
C MET A 198 18.26 12.84 -5.61
N ASP A 199 18.82 13.96 -5.13
CA ASP A 199 20.13 14.05 -4.49
C ASP A 199 21.33 13.68 -5.40
N GLY A 200 21.23 13.90 -6.73
CA GLY A 200 22.25 13.50 -7.70
C GLY A 200 22.31 11.99 -7.92
N HIS A 201 21.23 11.30 -7.65
CA HIS A 201 21.07 9.86 -7.72
C HIS A 201 19.77 9.50 -8.46
N ASP A 202 19.80 8.41 -9.24
CA ASP A 202 18.64 7.97 -10.00
C ASP A 202 17.59 7.32 -9.08
N TRP A 203 16.36 7.82 -9.17
CA TRP A 203 15.17 7.27 -8.53
C TRP A 203 14.10 6.91 -9.54
N GLY A 204 13.22 5.99 -9.16
CA GLY A 204 12.07 5.59 -9.95
C GLY A 204 10.76 6.00 -9.30
N PHE A 205 9.79 6.37 -10.12
CA PHE A 205 8.40 6.54 -9.74
C PHE A 205 7.54 5.53 -10.49
N GLN A 206 6.77 4.73 -9.76
CA GLN A 206 5.86 3.72 -10.29
C GLN A 206 4.57 3.65 -9.49
N TYR A 207 3.46 3.24 -10.12
CA TYR A 207 2.23 2.93 -9.38
C TYR A 207 2.26 1.53 -8.76
N SER A 208 1.43 1.34 -7.72
CA SER A 208 1.20 0.02 -7.14
C SER A 208 0.19 -0.75 -8.00
N PRO A 209 0.48 -2.01 -8.39
CA PRO A 209 -0.47 -2.81 -9.17
C PRO A 209 -1.75 -3.17 -8.39
N TYR A 210 -1.66 -3.25 -7.06
CA TYR A 210 -2.77 -3.51 -6.14
C TYR A 210 -2.90 -2.31 -5.21
N ALA A 211 -3.40 -1.19 -5.77
CA ALA A 211 -3.53 0.06 -5.05
C ALA A 211 -4.57 -0.03 -3.92
N TYR A 212 -4.25 0.54 -2.77
CA TYR A 212 -5.15 0.62 -1.62
C TYR A 212 -5.94 1.93 -1.60
N PHE A 213 -5.45 2.95 -2.29
CA PHE A 213 -6.07 4.26 -2.43
C PHE A 213 -5.73 4.87 -3.79
N ASN A 214 -6.33 6.01 -4.11
CA ASN A 214 -6.14 6.65 -5.41
C ASN A 214 -4.68 7.05 -5.67
N GLU A 215 -4.19 6.71 -6.85
CA GLU A 215 -2.81 7.01 -7.29
C GLU A 215 -1.71 6.46 -6.36
N HIS A 216 -2.00 5.36 -5.62
CA HIS A 216 -1.01 4.70 -4.77
C HIS A 216 0.24 4.35 -5.57
N CYS A 217 1.37 4.91 -5.17
CA CYS A 217 2.63 4.82 -5.88
C CYS A 217 3.80 4.53 -4.95
N ILE A 218 4.93 4.20 -5.56
CA ILE A 218 6.19 3.92 -4.88
C ILE A 218 7.29 4.72 -5.58
N PHE A 219 8.09 5.40 -4.78
CA PHE A 219 9.35 6.03 -5.16
C PHE A 219 10.48 5.14 -4.67
N LEU A 220 11.32 4.64 -5.57
CA LEU A 220 12.29 3.60 -5.27
C LEU A 220 13.69 4.02 -5.71
N ASP A 221 14.69 3.67 -4.89
CA ASP A 221 16.10 3.85 -5.26
C ASP A 221 16.44 2.96 -6.47
N SER A 222 17.22 3.45 -7.39
CA SER A 222 17.74 2.66 -8.52
C SER A 222 18.67 1.53 -8.09
N GLN A 223 19.27 1.65 -6.90
CA GLN A 223 20.14 0.65 -6.30
C GLN A 223 19.39 -0.15 -5.22
N HIS A 224 19.65 -1.46 -5.18
CA HIS A 224 19.12 -2.32 -4.14
C HIS A 224 19.90 -2.16 -2.84
N VAL A 225 19.60 -1.09 -2.10
CA VAL A 225 20.22 -0.74 -0.81
C VAL A 225 19.20 -0.78 0.31
N PRO A 226 19.57 -1.17 1.53
CA PRO A 226 18.64 -1.21 2.67
C PRO A 226 18.07 0.16 3.01
N MET A 227 16.82 0.18 3.49
CA MET A 227 16.18 1.36 4.06
C MET A 227 16.93 1.85 5.29
N ALA A 228 16.98 3.18 5.45
CA ALA A 228 17.48 3.82 6.66
C ALA A 228 16.74 5.15 6.86
N ILE A 229 16.08 5.31 8.00
CA ILE A 229 15.49 6.60 8.38
C ILE A 229 16.59 7.52 8.87
N SER A 230 16.74 8.66 8.23
CA SER A 230 17.77 9.65 8.53
C SER A 230 17.33 11.04 8.06
N ARG A 231 18.18 12.06 8.29
CA ARG A 231 17.99 13.39 7.73
C ARG A 231 17.65 13.34 6.22
N LYS A 232 18.36 12.50 5.46
CA LYS A 232 18.12 12.33 4.02
C LYS A 232 16.71 11.87 3.70
N THR A 233 16.10 11.08 4.58
CA THR A 233 14.69 10.65 4.41
C THR A 233 13.77 11.87 4.40
N PHE A 234 13.93 12.80 5.33
CA PHE A 234 13.10 14.02 5.38
C PHE A 234 13.35 14.93 4.16
N GLU A 235 14.61 15.11 3.75
CA GLU A 235 14.98 15.85 2.55
C GLU A 235 14.29 15.26 1.31
N ARG A 236 14.34 13.95 1.14
CA ARG A 236 13.77 13.22 0.00
C ARG A 236 12.25 13.25 -0.02
N LEU A 237 11.60 13.02 1.13
CA LEU A 237 10.14 13.08 1.23
C LEU A 237 9.62 14.47 0.83
N LEU A 238 10.26 15.55 1.32
CA LEU A 238 9.88 16.91 0.95
C LEU A 238 10.17 17.22 -0.52
N THR A 239 11.26 16.67 -1.08
CA THR A 239 11.56 16.78 -2.51
C THR A 239 10.53 16.07 -3.38
N ILE A 240 10.04 14.90 -2.94
CA ILE A 240 8.99 14.15 -3.64
C ILE A 240 7.69 14.98 -3.69
N VAL A 241 7.24 15.56 -2.58
CA VAL A 241 5.98 16.32 -2.56
C VAL A 241 6.05 17.65 -3.34
N GLU A 242 7.25 18.21 -3.53
CA GLU A 242 7.50 19.34 -4.45
C GLU A 242 7.46 18.90 -5.91
N THR A 243 8.02 17.73 -6.19
CA THR A 243 8.11 17.18 -7.56
C THR A 243 6.75 16.68 -8.03
N PHE A 244 5.98 16.04 -7.16
CA PHE A 244 4.68 15.45 -7.48
C PHE A 244 3.55 16.19 -6.73
N PRO A 245 3.05 17.30 -7.26
CA PRO A 245 2.10 18.16 -6.55
C PRO A 245 0.78 17.43 -6.24
N GLY A 246 0.28 17.68 -5.03
CA GLY A 246 -0.93 17.04 -4.50
C GLY A 246 -0.74 15.60 -4.03
N TYR A 247 0.50 15.09 -4.04
CA TYR A 247 0.82 13.81 -3.41
C TYR A 247 1.30 14.04 -1.97
N PHE A 248 0.98 13.09 -1.09
CA PHE A 248 1.77 12.85 0.10
C PHE A 248 2.93 11.89 -0.24
N ALA A 249 3.96 11.86 0.58
CA ALA A 249 5.01 10.85 0.55
C ALA A 249 5.37 10.43 1.98
N GLY A 250 5.59 9.13 2.20
CA GLY A 250 5.97 8.62 3.51
C GLY A 250 6.87 7.41 3.42
N SER A 251 7.57 7.12 4.50
CA SER A 251 8.41 5.95 4.64
C SER A 251 7.85 4.99 5.68
N ASN A 252 7.93 3.69 5.40
CA ASN A 252 7.85 2.72 6.49
C ASN A 252 9.02 2.92 7.46
N ALA A 253 8.86 2.46 8.69
CA ALA A 253 9.97 2.37 9.63
C ALA A 253 11.03 1.38 9.15
N ASP A 254 12.29 1.62 9.51
CA ASP A 254 13.45 0.84 9.07
C ASP A 254 13.84 -0.30 10.01
N LEU A 255 13.06 -0.56 11.06
CA LEU A 255 13.28 -1.66 12.00
C LEU A 255 12.26 -2.80 11.79
N PRO A 256 12.65 -4.05 12.08
CA PRO A 256 11.73 -5.20 12.10
C PRO A 256 10.54 -4.95 13.03
N ILE A 257 9.44 -5.69 12.85
CA ILE A 257 8.19 -5.62 13.65
C ILE A 257 7.35 -4.36 13.33
N VAL A 258 7.99 -3.19 13.25
CA VAL A 258 7.33 -1.90 13.01
C VAL A 258 7.55 -1.36 11.59
N GLY A 259 8.38 -2.05 10.80
CA GLY A 259 8.67 -1.71 9.41
C GLY A 259 7.73 -2.36 8.41
N GLY A 260 7.90 -1.99 7.14
CA GLY A 260 7.23 -2.62 6.01
C GLY A 260 7.80 -3.98 5.64
N SER A 261 7.24 -4.61 4.60
CA SER A 261 7.62 -5.95 4.14
C SER A 261 8.96 -6.00 3.39
N ILE A 262 9.46 -4.87 2.89
CA ILE A 262 10.71 -4.78 2.12
C ILE A 262 11.62 -3.75 2.78
N LEU A 263 12.47 -4.21 3.71
CA LEU A 263 13.47 -3.37 4.38
C LEU A 263 14.81 -3.33 3.63
N THR A 264 15.00 -4.24 2.68
CA THR A 264 16.27 -4.43 1.95
C THR A 264 16.43 -3.50 0.75
N HIS A 265 15.40 -2.75 0.38
CA HIS A 265 15.43 -1.82 -0.74
C HIS A 265 14.81 -0.48 -0.33
N ASP A 266 15.59 0.60 -0.40
CA ASP A 266 15.15 1.93 -0.01
C ASP A 266 14.04 2.43 -0.93
N HIS A 267 12.92 2.83 -0.34
CA HIS A 267 11.74 3.27 -1.05
C HIS A 267 10.79 4.07 -0.17
N TYR A 268 9.99 4.90 -0.82
CA TYR A 268 8.90 5.67 -0.19
C TYR A 268 7.59 5.32 -0.87
N GLN A 269 6.48 5.44 -0.15
CA GLN A 269 5.14 5.32 -0.71
C GLN A 269 4.50 6.69 -0.77
N GLY A 270 3.63 6.88 -1.74
CA GLY A 270 2.90 8.13 -1.92
C GLY A 270 1.64 7.95 -2.75
N GLY A 271 1.02 9.07 -3.07
CA GLY A 271 -0.18 9.13 -3.90
C GLY A 271 -1.09 10.28 -3.52
N ARG A 272 -2.28 10.30 -4.13
CA ARG A 272 -3.28 11.34 -3.94
C ARG A 272 -4.41 10.81 -3.07
N HIS A 273 -4.23 10.95 -1.75
CA HIS A 273 -5.23 10.54 -0.77
C HIS A 273 -5.09 11.39 0.50
N THR A 274 -6.21 11.77 1.10
CA THR A 274 -6.26 12.44 2.39
C THR A 274 -6.64 11.42 3.45
N PHE A 275 -5.70 11.04 4.30
CA PHE A 275 -5.92 10.03 5.32
C PHE A 275 -6.56 10.59 6.60
N PRO A 276 -7.24 9.73 7.40
CA PRO A 276 -7.80 10.13 8.69
C PRO A 276 -6.80 10.84 9.61
N MET A 277 -5.56 10.37 9.72
CA MET A 277 -4.52 10.99 10.55
C MET A 277 -4.22 12.43 10.10
N GLU A 278 -4.28 12.71 8.80
CA GLU A 278 -4.08 14.07 8.28
C GLU A 278 -5.15 15.03 8.78
N LEU A 279 -6.40 14.56 8.89
CA LEU A 279 -7.55 15.34 9.36
C LEU A 279 -7.59 15.49 10.88
N ALA A 280 -6.86 14.64 11.60
CA ALA A 280 -6.83 14.67 13.06
C ALA A 280 -6.23 15.99 13.57
N PRO A 281 -6.87 16.64 14.57
CA PRO A 281 -6.42 17.93 15.09
C PRO A 281 -5.15 17.80 15.93
N VAL A 282 -4.36 18.87 15.97
CA VAL A 282 -3.32 19.06 17.00
C VAL A 282 -4.02 19.34 18.33
N GLU A 283 -3.77 18.51 19.33
CA GLU A 283 -4.37 18.66 20.67
C GLU A 283 -3.51 19.49 21.63
N GLU A 284 -2.20 19.53 21.40
CA GLU A 284 -1.27 20.30 22.21
C GLU A 284 -0.14 20.83 21.34
N SER A 285 0.09 22.15 21.35
CA SER A 285 1.17 22.82 20.65
C SER A 285 2.26 23.23 21.61
N PHE A 286 3.51 23.18 21.15
CA PHE A 286 4.68 23.61 21.93
C PHE A 286 5.73 24.24 21.01
N SER A 287 6.74 24.89 21.59
CA SER A 287 7.88 25.44 20.84
C SER A 287 9.16 24.71 21.22
N VAL A 288 10.04 24.55 20.27
CA VAL A 288 11.38 23.96 20.48
C VAL A 288 12.41 25.08 20.32
N GLU A 289 13.28 25.21 21.30
CA GLU A 289 14.30 26.29 21.32
C GLU A 289 15.23 26.15 20.10
N GLY A 290 15.43 27.26 19.38
CA GLY A 290 16.23 27.31 18.16
C GLY A 290 15.47 26.90 16.87
N PHE A 291 14.15 26.61 16.96
CA PHE A 291 13.31 26.23 15.81
C PHE A 291 11.99 27.04 15.78
N GLU A 292 12.05 28.31 16.09
CA GLU A 292 10.87 29.18 16.26
C GLU A 292 10.05 29.38 14.98
N ALA A 293 10.63 29.07 13.81
CA ALA A 293 9.94 29.12 12.51
C ALA A 293 9.18 27.83 12.19
N VAL A 294 9.20 26.81 13.07
CA VAL A 294 8.48 25.56 12.90
C VAL A 294 7.39 25.44 13.93
N SER A 295 6.15 25.32 13.49
CA SER A 295 5.03 24.94 14.36
C SER A 295 5.12 23.47 14.71
N VAL A 296 5.00 23.11 15.98
CA VAL A 296 5.08 21.73 16.47
C VAL A 296 3.89 21.41 17.36
N GLY A 297 3.33 20.22 17.23
CA GLY A 297 2.27 19.79 18.11
C GLY A 297 2.05 18.29 18.16
N ILE A 298 1.45 17.83 19.25
CA ILE A 298 0.97 16.45 19.41
C ILE A 298 -0.38 16.33 18.72
N VAL A 299 -0.52 15.34 17.86
CA VAL A 299 -1.78 15.06 17.14
C VAL A 299 -2.69 14.20 17.99
N ASN A 300 -3.99 14.51 18.00
CA ASN A 300 -5.01 13.65 18.61
C ASN A 300 -5.20 12.37 17.78
N TRP A 301 -4.32 11.42 18.00
CA TRP A 301 -4.24 10.17 17.26
C TRP A 301 -3.97 9.00 18.20
N PRO A 302 -4.42 7.76 17.90
CA PRO A 302 -4.13 6.61 18.77
C PRO A 302 -2.64 6.30 18.90
N MET A 303 -1.85 6.63 17.88
CA MET A 303 -0.39 6.51 17.93
C MET A 303 0.28 7.83 18.32
N SER A 304 1.56 7.78 18.67
CA SER A 304 2.33 8.96 19.15
C SER A 304 2.86 9.75 17.95
N VAL A 305 2.19 10.83 17.59
CA VAL A 305 2.48 11.64 16.40
C VAL A 305 2.85 13.06 16.78
N LEU A 306 3.99 13.52 16.26
CA LEU A 306 4.39 14.93 16.25
C LEU A 306 4.17 15.50 14.85
N ARG A 307 3.34 16.54 14.73
CA ARG A 307 3.12 17.28 13.49
C ARG A 307 3.96 18.53 13.49
N LEU A 308 4.77 18.68 12.43
CA LEU A 308 5.63 19.82 12.21
C LEU A 308 5.15 20.55 10.94
N GLN A 309 5.11 21.89 10.95
CA GLN A 309 4.74 22.69 9.80
C GLN A 309 5.61 23.94 9.71
N SER A 310 6.09 24.29 8.51
CA SER A 310 6.89 25.48 8.25
C SER A 310 6.87 25.87 6.76
N ASP A 311 7.12 27.16 6.50
CA ASP A 311 7.50 27.66 5.16
C ASP A 311 8.98 27.45 4.86
N ASN A 312 9.79 27.22 5.89
CA ASN A 312 11.22 27.00 5.79
C ASN A 312 11.53 25.50 5.79
N LYS A 313 11.74 24.96 4.58
CA LYS A 313 12.04 23.54 4.37
C LYS A 313 13.27 23.08 5.17
N GLU A 314 14.34 23.88 5.21
CA GLU A 314 15.59 23.52 5.88
C GLU A 314 15.42 23.46 7.41
N GLU A 315 14.71 24.41 8.02
CA GLU A 315 14.43 24.36 9.44
C GLU A 315 13.52 23.21 9.84
N LEU A 316 12.55 22.89 8.97
CA LEU A 316 11.67 21.72 9.15
C LEU A 316 12.48 20.41 9.15
N ILE A 317 13.42 20.26 8.23
CA ILE A 317 14.34 19.11 8.15
C ILE A 317 15.25 19.05 9.38
N ASN A 318 15.81 20.19 9.78
CA ASN A 318 16.69 20.27 10.95
C ASN A 318 15.99 19.84 12.21
N LEU A 319 14.74 20.29 12.43
CA LEU A 319 13.96 19.89 13.60
C LEU A 319 13.55 18.40 13.53
N ALA A 320 13.15 17.90 12.36
CA ALA A 320 12.81 16.50 12.20
C ALA A 320 14.01 15.58 12.53
N ASP A 321 15.23 15.95 12.09
CA ASP A 321 16.46 15.23 12.39
C ASP A 321 16.84 15.33 13.88
N HIS A 322 16.62 16.49 14.49
CA HIS A 322 16.79 16.67 15.93
C HIS A 322 15.87 15.75 16.73
N ILE A 323 14.57 15.70 16.38
CA ILE A 323 13.59 14.83 17.02
C ILE A 323 13.97 13.34 16.83
N LEU A 324 14.37 12.92 15.62
CA LEU A 324 14.81 11.55 15.35
C LEU A 324 16.01 11.16 16.23
N THR A 325 16.98 12.06 16.34
CA THR A 325 18.19 11.84 17.15
C THR A 325 17.86 11.76 18.64
N ALA A 326 17.03 12.67 19.14
CA ALA A 326 16.55 12.65 20.51
C ALA A 326 15.77 11.36 20.81
N TRP A 327 14.83 10.98 19.93
CA TRP A 327 14.02 9.78 20.08
C TRP A 327 14.86 8.50 20.16
N ARG A 328 15.85 8.35 19.28
CA ARG A 328 16.76 7.19 19.27
C ARG A 328 17.54 7.00 20.57
N GLY A 329 17.81 8.07 21.31
CA GLY A 329 18.53 8.01 22.56
C GLY A 329 17.65 8.04 23.82
N TYR A 330 16.35 8.29 23.67
CA TYR A 330 15.46 8.53 24.81
C TYR A 330 14.96 7.23 25.44
N SER A 331 14.98 7.18 26.78
CA SER A 331 14.35 6.09 27.54
C SER A 331 13.52 6.66 28.70
N ASP A 332 12.33 6.11 28.88
CA ASP A 332 11.45 6.34 30.03
C ASP A 332 10.95 4.98 30.59
N PRO A 333 11.73 4.35 31.46
CA PRO A 333 11.38 3.04 32.01
C PRO A 333 10.04 2.98 32.75
N ALA A 334 9.55 4.14 33.24
CA ALA A 334 8.27 4.20 33.95
C ALA A 334 7.08 3.78 33.04
N VAL A 335 7.22 3.96 31.74
CA VAL A 335 6.21 3.59 30.72
C VAL A 335 6.75 2.57 29.70
N GLN A 336 7.77 1.80 30.07
CA GLN A 336 8.39 0.74 29.26
C GLN A 336 9.04 1.21 27.96
N VAL A 337 9.35 2.49 27.80
CA VAL A 337 10.06 3.06 26.66
C VAL A 337 11.55 2.92 26.90
N ILE A 338 12.22 2.06 26.12
CA ILE A 338 13.65 1.75 26.27
C ILE A 338 14.34 1.87 24.91
N ALA A 339 15.28 2.79 24.77
CA ALA A 339 15.97 3.06 23.51
C ALA A 339 16.79 1.87 22.99
N THR A 340 17.39 1.10 23.89
CA THR A 340 18.33 0.02 23.52
C THR A 340 18.29 -1.08 24.59
N SER A 341 18.23 -2.34 24.16
CA SER A 341 18.44 -3.51 25.02
C SER A 341 19.40 -4.48 24.35
N ASP A 342 20.34 -5.03 25.11
CA ASP A 342 21.38 -5.95 24.62
C ASP A 342 22.16 -5.41 23.40
N GLY A 343 22.33 -4.08 23.33
CA GLY A 343 23.01 -3.39 22.23
C GLY A 343 22.19 -3.25 20.95
N GLN A 344 20.91 -3.62 20.94
CA GLN A 344 20.00 -3.46 19.80
C GLN A 344 19.14 -2.21 19.98
N PRO A 345 19.07 -1.31 18.98
CA PRO A 345 18.19 -0.15 19.02
C PRO A 345 16.73 -0.57 18.80
N HIS A 346 15.82 0.14 19.48
CA HIS A 346 14.39 -0.11 19.37
C HIS A 346 13.61 1.04 18.72
N HIS A 347 14.14 2.23 18.73
CA HIS A 347 13.43 3.45 18.35
C HIS A 347 13.71 3.85 16.90
N THR A 348 12.65 4.16 16.20
CA THR A 348 12.67 4.73 14.85
C THR A 348 11.43 5.59 14.64
N ILE A 349 11.25 6.13 13.44
CA ILE A 349 10.12 6.98 13.07
C ILE A 349 9.52 6.48 11.76
N THR A 350 8.19 6.58 11.64
CA THR A 350 7.46 6.52 10.37
C THR A 350 7.15 7.97 9.97
N PRO A 351 7.91 8.59 9.04
CA PRO A 351 7.71 9.96 8.62
C PRO A 351 6.74 10.05 7.44
N ILE A 352 5.87 11.07 7.44
CA ILE A 352 4.95 11.38 6.36
C ILE A 352 5.06 12.87 6.03
N ALA A 353 5.28 13.19 4.74
CA ALA A 353 5.37 14.54 4.22
C ALA A 353 4.17 14.88 3.33
N ARG A 354 3.75 16.13 3.37
CA ARG A 354 2.80 16.72 2.43
C ARG A 354 2.97 18.23 2.35
N ILE A 355 2.33 18.84 1.36
CA ILE A 355 2.14 20.29 1.31
C ILE A 355 0.66 20.54 1.63
N ARG A 356 0.40 21.27 2.73
CA ARG A 356 -0.93 21.64 3.17
C ARG A 356 -1.04 23.16 3.24
N ASP A 357 -2.04 23.71 2.55
CA ASP A 357 -2.30 25.17 2.51
C ASP A 357 -1.06 26.00 2.10
N GLY A 358 -0.20 25.41 1.29
CA GLY A 358 1.04 26.01 0.81
C GLY A 358 2.25 25.85 1.72
N HIS A 359 2.09 25.26 2.91
CA HIS A 359 3.17 24.99 3.86
C HIS A 359 3.68 23.55 3.76
N TYR A 360 4.97 23.33 4.04
CA TYR A 360 5.52 21.99 4.24
C TYR A 360 5.03 21.45 5.58
N GLU A 361 4.56 20.21 5.58
CA GLU A 361 4.13 19.50 6.76
C GLU A 361 4.78 18.13 6.85
N LEU A 362 5.29 17.80 8.03
CA LEU A 362 5.81 16.47 8.38
C LEU A 362 5.05 15.94 9.59
N ASP A 363 4.47 14.75 9.48
CA ASP A 363 4.04 13.95 10.62
C ASP A 363 5.13 12.94 10.95
N LEU A 364 5.63 12.96 12.18
CA LEU A 364 6.63 12.04 12.71
C LEU A 364 5.96 11.09 13.69
N VAL A 365 5.72 9.85 13.27
CA VAL A 365 5.12 8.82 14.13
C VAL A 365 6.22 8.05 14.81
N LEU A 366 6.28 8.14 16.14
CA LEU A 366 7.27 7.45 16.96
C LEU A 366 6.99 5.94 16.96
N ARG A 367 8.02 5.14 16.68
CA ARG A 367 7.92 3.67 16.63
C ARG A 367 8.95 3.04 17.56
N ASP A 368 8.59 1.86 18.07
CA ASP A 368 9.41 1.07 18.97
C ASP A 368 9.17 -0.42 18.71
N ASN A 369 10.23 -1.21 18.51
CA ASN A 369 10.15 -2.63 18.17
C ASN A 369 10.48 -3.58 19.33
N GLN A 370 10.41 -3.10 20.56
CA GLN A 370 10.64 -3.95 21.74
C GLN A 370 9.69 -5.14 21.77
N THR A 371 10.18 -6.26 22.28
CA THR A 371 9.39 -7.46 22.58
C THR A 371 9.46 -7.79 24.07
N SER A 372 8.51 -8.56 24.56
CA SER A 372 8.54 -9.15 25.89
C SER A 372 8.04 -10.60 25.85
N PRO A 373 8.22 -11.40 26.93
CA PRO A 373 7.62 -12.72 27.00
C PRO A 373 6.09 -12.72 26.84
N GLU A 374 5.41 -11.65 27.30
CA GLU A 374 3.97 -11.47 27.19
C GLU A 374 3.58 -11.02 25.76
N HIS A 375 4.47 -10.29 25.07
CA HIS A 375 4.26 -9.74 23.74
C HIS A 375 5.42 -10.12 22.80
N PRO A 376 5.51 -11.39 22.39
CA PRO A 376 6.62 -11.88 21.55
C PRO A 376 6.60 -11.29 20.13
N ASP A 377 5.43 -10.87 19.64
CA ASP A 377 5.27 -10.21 18.34
C ASP A 377 5.59 -8.69 18.40
N GLY A 378 5.75 -8.12 19.60
CA GLY A 378 6.04 -6.71 19.87
C GLY A 378 5.15 -6.14 20.99
N ILE A 379 5.73 -5.30 21.87
CA ILE A 379 4.99 -4.56 22.89
C ILE A 379 4.08 -3.51 22.21
N TYR A 380 4.61 -2.87 21.17
CA TYR A 380 3.93 -1.85 20.36
C TYR A 380 3.46 -2.42 19.02
N HIS A 381 2.67 -3.48 19.10
CA HIS A 381 2.14 -4.29 18.01
C HIS A 381 0.71 -4.73 18.37
N PRO A 382 -0.18 -5.06 17.42
CA PRO A 382 -1.51 -5.57 17.73
C PRO A 382 -1.46 -6.73 18.72
N HIS A 383 -2.13 -6.60 19.86
CA HIS A 383 -2.14 -7.62 20.91
C HIS A 383 -3.08 -8.78 20.56
N ALA A 384 -2.95 -9.89 21.28
CA ALA A 384 -3.63 -11.16 20.94
C ALA A 384 -5.16 -11.05 20.85
N ASP A 385 -5.78 -10.19 21.65
CA ASP A 385 -7.23 -9.96 21.68
C ASP A 385 -7.77 -9.28 20.42
N VAL A 386 -6.97 -8.52 19.69
CA VAL A 386 -7.36 -7.86 18.43
C VAL A 386 -6.88 -8.59 17.17
N GLN A 387 -6.01 -9.61 17.32
CA GLN A 387 -5.40 -10.33 16.19
C GLN A 387 -6.40 -11.14 15.36
N HIS A 388 -7.59 -11.39 15.85
CA HIS A 388 -8.65 -12.01 15.07
C HIS A 388 -9.10 -11.11 13.90
N ILE A 389 -8.90 -9.81 13.97
CA ILE A 389 -9.16 -8.84 12.89
C ILE A 389 -7.85 -8.46 12.19
N LYS A 390 -6.81 -8.03 12.94
CA LYS A 390 -5.55 -7.57 12.37
C LYS A 390 -4.37 -8.10 13.19
N LYS A 391 -3.56 -8.95 12.57
CA LYS A 391 -2.38 -9.56 13.20
C LYS A 391 -1.07 -9.03 12.66
N GLU A 392 -1.05 -8.60 11.39
CA GLU A 392 0.16 -8.20 10.70
C GLU A 392 0.73 -6.89 11.27
N ASN A 393 2.01 -6.64 10.99
CA ASN A 393 2.68 -5.38 11.36
C ASN A 393 1.92 -4.17 10.83
N ILE A 394 1.90 -3.10 11.63
CA ILE A 394 1.27 -1.83 11.28
C ILE A 394 2.27 -0.99 10.47
N GLY A 395 2.05 -0.94 9.16
CA GLY A 395 2.85 -0.19 8.21
C GLY A 395 2.37 1.25 8.02
N LEU A 396 3.02 1.98 7.10
CA LEU A 396 2.76 3.39 6.80
C LEU A 396 1.27 3.70 6.57
N ILE A 397 0.58 2.88 5.80
CA ILE A 397 -0.81 3.12 5.39
C ILE A 397 -1.75 2.95 6.59
N GLU A 398 -1.57 1.87 7.35
CA GLU A 398 -2.36 1.63 8.55
C GLU A 398 -2.12 2.69 9.64
N VAL A 399 -0.88 3.14 9.80
CA VAL A 399 -0.52 4.25 10.71
C VAL A 399 -1.35 5.49 10.42
N MET A 400 -1.62 5.77 9.15
CA MET A 400 -2.41 6.94 8.73
C MET A 400 -3.94 6.74 8.84
N GLY A 401 -4.40 5.55 9.23
CA GLY A 401 -5.82 5.29 9.53
C GLY A 401 -6.58 4.52 8.45
N LEU A 402 -5.91 3.94 7.46
CA LEU A 402 -6.51 3.01 6.49
C LEU A 402 -6.11 1.57 6.83
N ALA A 403 -7.04 0.80 7.38
CA ALA A 403 -6.85 -0.63 7.64
C ALA A 403 -6.82 -1.43 6.34
N ILE A 404 -5.76 -2.24 6.17
CA ILE A 404 -5.69 -3.24 5.11
C ILE A 404 -5.89 -4.61 5.76
N LEU A 405 -7.11 -5.16 5.60
CA LEU A 405 -7.54 -6.39 6.25
C LEU A 405 -7.47 -7.58 5.27
N PRO A 406 -7.21 -8.80 5.78
CA PRO A 406 -7.06 -9.99 4.95
C PRO A 406 -8.41 -10.45 4.33
N PRO A 407 -8.36 -11.11 3.15
CA PRO A 407 -9.57 -11.52 2.40
C PRO A 407 -10.46 -12.51 3.17
N ARG A 408 -9.90 -13.32 4.09
CA ARG A 408 -10.68 -14.25 4.94
C ARG A 408 -11.83 -13.57 5.67
N LEU A 409 -11.65 -12.29 6.05
CA LEU A 409 -12.66 -11.55 6.81
C LEU A 409 -13.95 -11.31 6.02
N LYS A 410 -13.95 -11.39 4.69
CA LYS A 410 -15.21 -11.31 3.91
C LYS A 410 -16.22 -12.37 4.37
N GLU A 411 -15.79 -13.62 4.41
CA GLU A 411 -16.66 -14.74 4.79
C GLU A 411 -16.82 -14.82 6.32
N GLU A 412 -15.76 -14.58 7.08
CA GLU A 412 -15.78 -14.67 8.54
C GLU A 412 -16.73 -13.64 9.16
N LEU A 413 -16.72 -12.39 8.69
CA LEU A 413 -17.64 -11.35 9.17
C LEU A 413 -19.09 -11.65 8.78
N LYS A 414 -19.33 -12.27 7.62
CA LYS A 414 -20.68 -12.74 7.25
C LYS A 414 -21.20 -13.81 8.21
N GLN A 415 -20.35 -14.74 8.65
CA GLN A 415 -20.72 -15.73 9.66
C GLN A 415 -21.08 -15.09 11.01
N VAL A 416 -20.38 -14.03 11.39
CA VAL A 416 -20.71 -13.25 12.60
C VAL A 416 -22.07 -12.55 12.45
N GLN A 417 -22.36 -11.92 11.30
CA GLN A 417 -23.66 -11.30 11.01
C GLN A 417 -24.80 -12.34 11.11
N ASP A 418 -24.64 -13.51 10.48
CA ASP A 418 -25.65 -14.57 10.51
C ASP A 418 -25.87 -15.12 11.93
N TYR A 419 -24.79 -15.21 12.74
CA TYR A 419 -24.87 -15.56 14.16
C TYR A 419 -25.68 -14.54 14.98
N LEU A 420 -25.47 -13.23 14.75
CA LEU A 420 -26.23 -12.16 15.41
C LEU A 420 -27.73 -12.27 15.09
N LEU A 421 -28.08 -12.59 13.85
CA LEU A 421 -29.45 -12.77 13.37
C LEU A 421 -30.08 -14.09 13.81
N GLY A 422 -29.35 -14.96 14.54
CA GLY A 422 -29.85 -16.29 14.95
C GLY A 422 -29.99 -17.26 13.78
N ARG A 423 -29.32 -17.01 12.65
CA ARG A 423 -29.26 -17.92 11.50
C ARG A 423 -28.24 -19.03 11.74
N GLU A 424 -28.30 -20.10 10.94
CA GLU A 424 -27.24 -21.12 10.92
C GLU A 424 -25.93 -20.48 10.48
N SER A 425 -24.87 -20.64 11.28
CA SER A 425 -23.58 -20.00 11.05
C SER A 425 -22.44 -20.83 11.64
N THR A 426 -21.25 -20.68 11.10
CA THR A 426 -20.01 -21.29 11.59
C THR A 426 -19.01 -20.20 11.91
N VAL A 427 -19.18 -19.56 13.07
CA VAL A 427 -18.27 -18.53 13.55
C VAL A 427 -16.93 -19.17 13.91
N ALA A 428 -15.82 -18.61 13.40
CA ALA A 428 -14.49 -19.09 13.74
C ALA A 428 -14.24 -18.94 15.25
N THR A 429 -13.57 -19.92 15.86
CA THR A 429 -13.39 -19.99 17.32
C THR A 429 -12.72 -18.74 17.91
N TYR A 430 -11.82 -18.11 17.17
CA TYR A 430 -11.15 -16.87 17.59
C TYR A 430 -12.04 -15.62 17.48
N HIS A 431 -13.16 -15.68 16.73
CA HIS A 431 -14.18 -14.63 16.69
C HIS A 431 -15.30 -14.85 17.72
N GLN A 432 -15.45 -16.09 18.24
CA GLN A 432 -16.61 -16.44 19.06
C GLN A 432 -16.81 -15.54 20.28
N PRO A 433 -15.76 -15.22 21.10
CA PRO A 433 -15.94 -14.33 22.25
C PRO A 433 -16.47 -12.95 21.86
N TRP A 434 -15.93 -12.39 20.77
CA TRP A 434 -16.37 -11.11 20.21
C TRP A 434 -17.80 -11.16 19.68
N ALA A 435 -18.18 -12.21 18.95
CA ALA A 435 -19.53 -12.39 18.43
C ALA A 435 -20.55 -12.57 19.56
N ASP A 436 -20.20 -13.29 20.64
CA ASP A 436 -21.03 -13.47 21.83
C ASP A 436 -21.28 -12.14 22.55
N ASP A 437 -20.23 -11.30 22.69
CA ASP A 437 -20.34 -9.97 23.31
C ASP A 437 -21.25 -9.04 22.48
N LEU A 438 -21.06 -9.01 21.16
CA LEU A 438 -21.92 -8.25 20.24
C LEU A 438 -23.37 -8.68 20.35
N LYS A 439 -23.64 -9.97 20.40
CA LYS A 439 -24.99 -10.50 20.53
C LYS A 439 -25.63 -10.19 21.89
N ALA A 440 -24.86 -10.30 22.97
CA ALA A 440 -25.31 -10.00 24.31
C ALA A 440 -25.66 -8.51 24.50
N THR A 441 -24.88 -7.64 23.92
CA THR A 441 -25.07 -6.17 24.00
C THR A 441 -26.12 -5.65 23.03
N ASN A 442 -26.46 -6.41 21.96
CA ASN A 442 -27.42 -6.03 20.93
C ASN A 442 -28.48 -7.13 20.69
N PRO A 443 -29.26 -7.53 21.70
CA PRO A 443 -30.18 -8.68 21.61
C PRO A 443 -31.38 -8.43 20.68
N ALA A 444 -31.66 -7.22 20.26
CA ALA A 444 -32.81 -6.83 19.46
C ALA A 444 -32.53 -6.81 17.95
N ILE A 445 -31.32 -7.12 17.49
CA ILE A 445 -30.98 -7.10 16.06
C ILE A 445 -31.72 -8.23 15.34
N THR A 446 -32.52 -7.85 14.35
CA THR A 446 -33.29 -8.78 13.49
C THR A 446 -33.13 -8.43 12.00
N ASP A 447 -32.59 -7.28 11.68
CA ASP A 447 -32.38 -6.79 10.31
C ASP A 447 -30.93 -7.01 9.84
N GLU A 448 -30.77 -7.42 8.57
CA GLU A 448 -29.46 -7.74 8.00
C GLU A 448 -28.56 -6.49 7.87
N ALA A 449 -29.14 -5.33 7.52
CA ALA A 449 -28.39 -4.10 7.40
C ALA A 449 -27.92 -3.58 8.78
N GLU A 450 -28.74 -3.75 9.83
CA GLU A 450 -28.34 -3.41 11.20
C GLU A 450 -27.20 -4.32 11.70
N ALA A 451 -27.27 -5.63 11.40
CA ALA A 451 -26.22 -6.58 11.76
C ALA A 451 -24.91 -6.26 11.02
N GLU A 452 -24.99 -5.92 9.73
CA GLU A 452 -23.83 -5.51 8.95
C GLU A 452 -23.21 -4.22 9.48
N ALA A 453 -24.04 -3.21 9.76
CA ALA A 453 -23.57 -1.92 10.30
C ALA A 453 -22.88 -2.09 11.66
N LEU A 454 -23.46 -2.89 12.57
CA LEU A 454 -22.86 -3.18 13.87
C LEU A 454 -21.50 -3.89 13.74
N VAL A 455 -21.41 -4.89 12.86
CA VAL A 455 -20.13 -5.61 12.64
C VAL A 455 -19.08 -4.68 12.06
N ARG A 456 -19.42 -3.83 11.09
CA ARG A 456 -18.50 -2.84 10.49
C ARG A 456 -18.02 -1.82 11.52
N GLU A 457 -18.94 -1.28 12.32
CA GLU A 457 -18.58 -0.34 13.40
C GLU A 457 -17.63 -1.00 14.40
N SER A 458 -17.93 -2.22 14.85
CA SER A 458 -17.08 -2.96 15.77
C SER A 458 -15.70 -3.28 15.19
N VAL A 459 -15.60 -3.63 13.91
CA VAL A 459 -14.31 -3.80 13.22
C VAL A 459 -13.49 -2.50 13.25
N GLY A 460 -14.12 -1.35 13.05
CA GLY A 460 -13.48 -0.04 13.16
C GLY A 460 -12.96 0.25 14.57
N GLN A 461 -13.75 -0.05 15.61
CA GLN A 461 -13.31 0.09 17.02
C GLN A 461 -12.14 -0.83 17.33
N ILE A 462 -12.15 -2.07 16.82
CA ILE A 462 -11.02 -2.99 16.97
C ILE A 462 -9.77 -2.43 16.26
N PHE A 463 -9.93 -1.84 15.07
CA PHE A 463 -8.79 -1.25 14.37
C PHE A 463 -8.25 0.00 15.08
N ALA A 464 -9.10 0.84 15.67
CA ALA A 464 -8.65 1.92 16.55
C ALA A 464 -7.81 1.38 17.72
N ARG A 465 -8.25 0.28 18.35
CA ARG A 465 -7.49 -0.40 19.41
C ARG A 465 -6.16 -1.00 18.86
N VAL A 466 -6.14 -1.53 17.64
CA VAL A 466 -4.90 -1.97 16.99
C VAL A 466 -3.88 -0.84 16.89
N LEU A 467 -4.31 0.37 16.53
CA LEU A 467 -3.45 1.54 16.48
C LEU A 467 -3.02 2.01 17.88
N GLU A 468 -3.88 1.91 18.90
CA GLU A 468 -3.52 2.18 20.29
C GLU A 468 -2.46 1.19 20.80
N ASP A 469 -2.60 -0.10 20.46
CA ASP A 469 -1.60 -1.11 20.81
C ASP A 469 -0.25 -0.82 20.13
N ALA A 470 -0.26 -0.35 18.88
CA ALA A 470 0.94 0.05 18.15
C ALA A 470 1.53 1.40 18.59
N GLY A 471 0.77 2.22 19.32
CA GLY A 471 1.21 3.51 19.83
C GLY A 471 2.20 3.36 21.00
N VAL A 472 3.29 4.12 20.98
CA VAL A 472 4.33 4.09 22.03
C VAL A 472 3.81 4.68 23.32
N TYR A 473 3.35 5.93 23.29
CA TYR A 473 2.74 6.57 24.45
C TYR A 473 1.22 6.34 24.41
N LYS A 474 0.73 5.53 25.34
CA LYS A 474 -0.68 5.16 25.41
C LYS A 474 -1.59 6.36 25.67
N ARG A 475 -2.84 6.29 25.24
CA ARG A 475 -3.84 7.37 25.42
C ARG A 475 -4.39 7.47 26.86
N THR A 476 -3.64 7.00 27.84
CA THR A 476 -3.89 7.17 29.26
C THR A 476 -3.26 8.46 29.80
N ALA A 477 -3.70 8.94 30.95
CA ALA A 477 -3.11 10.11 31.57
C ALA A 477 -1.59 9.96 31.82
N GLU A 478 -1.14 8.76 32.19
CA GLU A 478 0.27 8.43 32.41
C GLU A 478 1.05 8.44 31.09
N GLY A 479 0.53 7.79 30.04
CA GLY A 479 1.17 7.75 28.72
C GLY A 479 1.29 9.15 28.09
N GLN A 480 0.24 9.99 28.23
CA GLN A 480 0.29 11.36 27.73
C GLN A 480 1.25 12.24 28.54
N ALA A 481 1.34 12.04 29.85
CA ALA A 481 2.36 12.71 30.66
C ALA A 481 3.79 12.29 30.28
N ALA A 482 3.99 11.01 29.93
CA ALA A 482 5.26 10.51 29.43
C ALA A 482 5.62 11.10 28.05
N PHE A 483 4.65 11.25 27.17
CA PHE A 483 4.87 11.90 25.87
C PHE A 483 5.33 13.35 26.04
N ARG A 484 4.69 14.11 26.96
CA ARG A 484 5.13 15.47 27.30
C ARG A 484 6.54 15.51 27.90
N ARG A 485 6.93 14.50 28.70
CA ARG A 485 8.31 14.41 29.21
C ARG A 485 9.33 14.26 28.08
N PHE A 486 9.02 13.41 27.08
CA PHE A 486 9.86 13.31 25.89
C PHE A 486 9.94 14.66 25.15
N VAL A 487 8.78 15.25 24.85
CA VAL A 487 8.71 16.56 24.17
C VAL A 487 9.49 17.64 24.90
N ALA A 488 9.48 17.64 26.23
CA ALA A 488 10.24 18.60 27.05
C ALA A 488 11.77 18.41 26.99
N THR A 489 12.26 17.37 26.35
CA THR A 489 13.69 17.14 26.10
C THR A 489 14.18 17.66 24.75
N LEU A 490 13.25 18.08 23.88
CA LEU A 490 13.56 18.63 22.56
C LEU A 490 13.95 20.09 22.67
#